data_eba781484a3f0d16a06a942069eecf38
#
_entry.id   eba781484a3f0d16a06a942069eecf38
#
_cell.length_a   1.000
_cell.length_b   1.000
_cell.length_c   1.000
_cell.angle_alpha   90.00
_cell.angle_beta   90.00
_cell.angle_gamma   90.00
#
_symmetry.space_group_name_H-M   'P 1'
#
loop_
_entity.id
_entity.type
_entity.pdbx_description
1 polymer ?
#
loop_
_entity_poly.entity_id
_entity_poly.type
_entity_poly.pdbx_seq_one_letter_code
_entity_poly.pdbx_strand_id
1 'polypeptide(L)'
;MDYVIPYANDRIAFGEPISHRQAVAFLIADIKIELDSMRVLTQRAVAKAEQGLTFAKETYLAHIMCSDKSMFIGSTGVQLLGGHGYIRDFPVQRWYRDLRAVSIAVNGVHI
;
A
#
# COMPACT_ATOMS: atom_id res chain seq x y z
N MET A 1 -1.59 6.57 -2.54
CA MET A 1 -2.61 7.49 -1.97
C MET A 1 -2.94 8.61 -2.94
N ASP A 2 -1.95 9.27 -3.51
CA ASP A 2 -2.08 10.45 -4.39
C ASP A 2 -2.91 10.21 -5.67
N TYR A 3 -3.16 8.97 -6.01
CA TYR A 3 -4.03 8.57 -7.11
C TYR A 3 -5.43 8.14 -6.64
N VAL A 4 -5.48 7.31 -5.60
CA VAL A 4 -6.73 6.68 -5.15
C VAL A 4 -7.67 7.68 -4.46
N ILE A 5 -7.12 8.61 -3.67
CA ILE A 5 -7.95 9.63 -2.98
C ILE A 5 -8.66 10.55 -3.98
N PRO A 6 -7.97 11.20 -4.93
CA PRO A 6 -8.64 11.99 -5.96
C PRO A 6 -9.66 11.17 -6.75
N TYR A 7 -9.30 9.96 -7.16
CA TYR A 7 -10.24 9.09 -7.87
C TYR A 7 -11.53 8.85 -7.06
N ALA A 8 -11.40 8.51 -5.78
CA ALA A 8 -12.56 8.24 -4.92
C ALA A 8 -13.43 9.49 -4.69
N ASN A 9 -12.85 10.68 -4.70
CA ASN A 9 -13.57 11.94 -4.56
C ASN A 9 -14.28 12.36 -5.86
N ASP A 10 -13.71 12.03 -7.00
CA ASP A 10 -14.24 12.42 -8.31
C ASP A 10 -15.23 11.39 -8.89
N ARG A 11 -15.06 10.13 -8.51
CA ARG A 11 -15.92 9.05 -9.04
C ARG A 11 -17.30 9.09 -8.42
N ILE A 12 -18.30 9.40 -9.24
CA ILE A 12 -19.71 9.37 -8.85
C ILE A 12 -20.28 7.97 -9.08
N ALA A 13 -20.87 7.38 -8.07
CA ALA A 13 -21.66 6.16 -8.16
C ALA A 13 -22.85 6.24 -7.20
N PHE A 14 -24.03 5.83 -7.67
CA PHE A 14 -25.27 5.93 -6.89
C PHE A 14 -25.59 7.36 -6.41
N GLY A 15 -25.27 8.35 -7.25
CA GLY A 15 -25.63 9.75 -7.02
C GLY A 15 -24.67 10.58 -6.17
N GLU A 16 -23.54 9.99 -5.69
CA GLU A 16 -22.57 10.70 -4.86
C GLU A 16 -21.14 10.20 -5.10
N PRO A 17 -20.10 10.96 -4.68
CA PRO A 17 -18.72 10.48 -4.69
C PRO A 17 -18.58 9.18 -3.89
N ILE A 18 -17.81 8.23 -4.41
CA ILE A 18 -17.61 6.94 -3.71
C ILE A 18 -16.89 7.12 -2.38
N SER A 19 -16.09 8.19 -2.19
CA SER A 19 -15.45 8.54 -0.92
C SER A 19 -16.45 8.81 0.23
N HIS A 20 -17.71 9.14 -0.09
CA HIS A 20 -18.77 9.33 0.90
C HIS A 20 -19.28 8.00 1.49
N ARG A 21 -18.95 6.87 0.85
CA ARG A 21 -19.26 5.54 1.38
C ARG A 21 -18.32 5.20 2.52
N GLN A 22 -18.88 4.90 3.70
CA GLN A 22 -18.09 4.57 4.89
C GLN A 22 -17.11 3.43 4.65
N ALA A 23 -17.51 2.37 3.93
CA ALA A 23 -16.63 1.25 3.59
C ALA A 23 -15.43 1.70 2.76
N VAL A 24 -15.62 2.61 1.79
CA VAL A 24 -14.54 3.17 0.96
C VAL A 24 -13.61 4.05 1.80
N ALA A 25 -14.17 4.92 2.63
CA ALA A 25 -13.40 5.80 3.51
C ALA A 25 -12.53 4.99 4.48
N PHE A 26 -13.06 3.92 5.06
CA PHE A 26 -12.30 3.04 5.96
C PHE A 26 -11.18 2.30 5.26
N LEU A 27 -11.40 1.76 4.05
CA LEU A 27 -10.34 1.13 3.28
C LEU A 27 -9.20 2.11 2.94
N ILE A 28 -9.51 3.37 2.63
CA ILE A 28 -8.51 4.41 2.40
C ILE A 28 -7.74 4.71 3.69
N ALA A 29 -8.42 4.80 4.83
CA ALA A 29 -7.80 5.01 6.12
C ALA A 29 -6.87 3.85 6.50
N ASP A 30 -7.29 2.60 6.29
CA ASP A 30 -6.49 1.41 6.55
C ASP A 30 -5.21 1.39 5.70
N ILE A 31 -5.31 1.70 4.40
CA ILE A 31 -4.12 1.85 3.54
C ILE A 31 -3.17 2.91 4.11
N LYS A 32 -3.70 4.05 4.55
CA LYS A 32 -2.86 5.13 5.09
C LYS A 32 -2.14 4.71 6.37
N ILE A 33 -2.82 4.03 7.28
CA ILE A 33 -2.25 3.50 8.52
C ILE A 33 -1.10 2.54 8.20
N GLU A 34 -1.31 1.61 7.28
CA GLU A 34 -0.27 0.64 6.90
C GLU A 34 0.94 1.32 6.23
N LEU A 35 0.71 2.30 5.35
CA LEU A 35 1.79 3.06 4.72
C LEU A 35 2.62 3.84 5.73
N ASP A 36 1.99 4.50 6.69
CA ASP A 36 2.70 5.26 7.72
C ASP A 36 3.46 4.32 8.66
N SER A 37 2.87 3.19 9.03
CA SER A 37 3.52 2.16 9.86
C SER A 37 4.78 1.61 9.19
N MET A 38 4.71 1.26 7.90
CA MET A 38 5.88 0.82 7.13
C MET A 38 6.96 1.88 7.05
N ARG A 39 6.56 3.15 6.84
CA ARG A 39 7.50 4.28 6.77
C ARG A 39 8.23 4.49 8.09
N VAL A 40 7.49 4.52 9.20
CA VAL A 40 8.08 4.70 10.54
C VAL A 40 9.05 3.57 10.89
N LEU A 41 8.68 2.33 10.58
CA LEU A 41 9.53 1.18 10.86
C LEU A 41 10.81 1.20 10.02
N THR A 42 10.72 1.59 8.75
CA THR A 42 11.87 1.77 7.87
C THR A 42 12.78 2.90 8.37
N GLN A 43 12.20 4.05 8.73
CA GLN A 43 12.96 5.18 9.26
C GLN A 43 13.67 4.83 10.57
N ARG A 44 13.07 4.00 11.43
CA ARG A 44 13.71 3.50 12.64
C ARG A 44 14.98 2.67 12.33
N ALA A 45 14.90 1.81 11.31
CA ALA A 45 16.08 1.03 10.89
C ALA A 45 17.20 1.95 10.38
N VAL A 46 16.85 2.93 9.54
CA VAL A 46 17.80 3.93 9.00
C VAL A 46 18.43 4.74 10.13
N ALA A 47 17.64 5.29 11.06
CA ALA A 47 18.14 6.08 12.16
C ALA A 47 19.12 5.31 13.06
N LYS A 48 18.88 4.02 13.30
CA LYS A 48 19.83 3.16 14.02
C LYS A 48 21.14 2.96 13.25
N ALA A 49 21.04 2.72 11.94
CA ALA A 49 22.22 2.56 11.09
C ALA A 49 23.09 3.84 11.09
N GLU A 50 22.47 5.02 10.98
CA GLU A 50 23.16 6.32 11.02
C GLU A 50 23.86 6.57 12.36
N GLN A 51 23.33 6.05 13.46
CA GLN A 51 23.93 6.13 14.79
C GLN A 51 24.99 5.05 15.07
N GLY A 52 25.29 4.18 14.11
CA GLY A 52 26.20 3.06 14.30
C GLY A 52 25.67 1.95 15.22
N LEU A 53 24.36 1.93 15.48
CA LEU A 53 23.70 0.91 16.30
C LEU A 53 23.34 -0.32 15.47
N THR A 54 23.14 -1.45 16.13
CA THR A 54 22.63 -2.66 15.48
C THR A 54 21.22 -2.45 14.99
N PHE A 55 20.97 -2.68 13.70
CA PHE A 55 19.69 -2.44 13.02
C PHE A 55 19.09 -3.66 12.30
N ALA A 56 19.74 -4.80 12.37
CA ALA A 56 19.32 -6.01 11.67
C ALA A 56 17.87 -6.42 11.99
N LYS A 57 17.48 -6.34 13.27
CA LYS A 57 16.10 -6.63 13.71
C LYS A 57 15.09 -5.69 13.07
N GLU A 58 15.34 -4.39 13.08
CA GLU A 58 14.44 -3.39 12.52
C GLU A 58 14.31 -3.53 11.02
N THR A 59 15.41 -3.81 10.32
CA THR A 59 15.40 -4.09 8.87
C THR A 59 14.55 -5.31 8.54
N TYR A 60 14.72 -6.39 9.30
CA TYR A 60 13.95 -7.62 9.10
C TYR A 60 12.45 -7.39 9.34
N LEU A 61 12.08 -6.69 10.41
CA LEU A 61 10.69 -6.37 10.71
C LEU A 61 10.07 -5.45 9.65
N ALA A 62 10.78 -4.41 9.22
CA ALA A 62 10.34 -3.51 8.16
C ALA A 62 10.11 -4.30 6.86
N HIS A 63 11.02 -5.21 6.54
CA HIS A 63 10.92 -6.02 5.34
C HIS A 63 9.69 -6.94 5.36
N ILE A 64 9.48 -7.70 6.44
CA ILE A 64 8.30 -8.57 6.56
C ILE A 64 7.02 -7.76 6.47
N MET A 65 6.94 -6.65 7.19
CA MET A 65 5.76 -5.80 7.16
C MET A 65 5.49 -5.23 5.76
N CYS A 66 6.52 -4.72 5.08
CA CYS A 66 6.37 -4.19 3.73
C CYS A 66 5.96 -5.27 2.72
N SER A 67 6.50 -6.48 2.81
CA SER A 67 6.14 -7.58 1.93
C SER A 67 4.68 -8.02 2.11
N ASP A 68 4.23 -8.12 3.35
CA ASP A 68 2.85 -8.52 3.67
C ASP A 68 1.84 -7.40 3.29
N LYS A 69 2.10 -6.19 3.76
CA LYS A 69 1.16 -5.07 3.60
C LYS A 69 1.11 -4.52 2.18
N SER A 70 2.16 -4.66 1.39
CA SER A 70 2.13 -4.26 -0.02
C SER A 70 1.06 -5.00 -0.81
N MET A 71 0.81 -6.28 -0.51
CA MET A 71 -0.26 -7.05 -1.16
C MET A 71 -1.65 -6.58 -0.73
N PHE A 72 -1.83 -6.29 0.54
CA PHE A 72 -3.08 -5.69 1.04
C PHE A 72 -3.35 -4.35 0.35
N ILE A 73 -2.36 -3.45 0.31
CA ILE A 73 -2.47 -2.13 -0.31
C ILE A 73 -2.77 -2.24 -1.81
N GLY A 74 -2.03 -3.10 -2.51
CA GLY A 74 -2.22 -3.31 -3.94
C GLY A 74 -3.61 -3.86 -4.29
N SER A 75 -4.04 -4.89 -3.58
CA SER A 75 -5.36 -5.49 -3.76
C SER A 75 -6.50 -4.52 -3.41
N THR A 76 -6.37 -3.81 -2.30
CA THR A 76 -7.36 -2.81 -1.88
C THR A 76 -7.43 -1.65 -2.86
N GLY A 77 -6.30 -1.21 -3.43
CA GLY A 77 -6.27 -0.21 -4.48
C GLY A 77 -7.06 -0.62 -5.72
N VAL A 78 -6.90 -1.86 -6.17
CA VAL A 78 -7.72 -2.41 -7.28
C VAL A 78 -9.20 -2.43 -6.90
N GLN A 79 -9.54 -2.87 -5.70
CA GLN A 79 -10.92 -2.91 -5.20
C GLN A 79 -11.56 -1.52 -5.14
N LEU A 80 -10.83 -0.49 -4.70
CA LEU A 80 -11.32 0.89 -4.60
C LEU A 80 -11.67 1.50 -5.97
N LEU A 81 -10.97 1.11 -7.03
CA LEU A 81 -11.28 1.54 -8.38
C LEU A 81 -12.36 0.68 -9.05
N GLY A 82 -12.75 -0.44 -8.45
CA GLY A 82 -13.71 -1.38 -9.05
C GLY A 82 -13.24 -1.87 -10.42
N GLY A 83 -14.13 -1.88 -11.42
CA GLY A 83 -13.79 -2.31 -12.78
C GLY A 83 -12.61 -1.54 -13.38
N HIS A 84 -12.46 -0.26 -13.08
CA HIS A 84 -11.33 0.56 -13.52
C HIS A 84 -9.99 0.10 -12.93
N GLY A 85 -9.98 -0.50 -11.76
CA GLY A 85 -8.76 -1.04 -11.15
C GLY A 85 -8.19 -2.25 -11.86
N TYR A 86 -8.99 -2.91 -12.69
CA TYR A 86 -8.63 -4.14 -13.38
C TYR A 86 -8.13 -3.91 -14.82
N ILE A 87 -8.54 -2.83 -15.48
CA ILE A 87 -8.23 -2.54 -16.87
C ILE A 87 -6.93 -1.75 -17.04
N ARG A 88 -6.32 -1.86 -18.23
CA ARG A 88 -5.00 -1.26 -18.52
C ARG A 88 -4.98 0.26 -18.61
N ASP A 89 -6.14 0.88 -18.79
CA ASP A 89 -6.29 2.33 -18.89
C ASP A 89 -5.94 3.05 -17.58
N PHE A 90 -5.96 2.31 -16.46
CA PHE A 90 -5.63 2.82 -15.13
C PHE A 90 -4.38 2.13 -14.57
N PRO A 91 -3.48 2.85 -13.87
CA PRO A 91 -2.18 2.31 -13.47
C PRO A 91 -2.25 1.33 -12.29
N VAL A 92 -3.34 1.29 -11.53
CA VAL A 92 -3.45 0.55 -10.27
C VAL A 92 -3.26 -0.96 -10.46
N GLN A 93 -3.76 -1.54 -11.56
CA GLN A 93 -3.56 -2.95 -11.89
C GLN A 93 -2.06 -3.30 -12.10
N ARG A 94 -1.26 -2.37 -12.62
CA ARG A 94 0.18 -2.54 -12.77
C ARG A 94 0.87 -2.47 -11.41
N TRP A 95 0.56 -1.48 -10.61
CA TRP A 95 1.12 -1.34 -9.26
C TRP A 95 0.83 -2.54 -8.37
N TYR A 96 -0.36 -3.12 -8.45
CA TYR A 96 -0.69 -4.37 -7.77
C TYR A 96 0.30 -5.49 -8.10
N ARG A 97 0.59 -5.69 -9.39
CA ARG A 97 1.55 -6.71 -9.85
C ARG A 97 2.98 -6.38 -9.46
N ASP A 98 3.37 -5.10 -9.61
CA ASP A 98 4.71 -4.63 -9.27
C ASP A 98 5.02 -4.79 -7.78
N LEU A 99 4.07 -4.48 -6.91
CA LEU A 99 4.20 -4.67 -5.47
C LEU A 99 4.47 -6.14 -5.10
N ARG A 100 3.81 -7.07 -5.77
CA ARG A 100 4.09 -8.49 -5.59
C ARG A 100 5.48 -8.88 -6.11
N ALA A 101 5.83 -8.41 -7.28
CA ALA A 101 7.13 -8.71 -7.89
C ALA A 101 8.28 -8.19 -7.02
N VAL A 102 8.19 -6.96 -6.50
CA VAL A 102 9.21 -6.38 -5.63
C VAL A 102 9.38 -7.20 -4.34
N SER A 103 8.29 -7.60 -3.70
CA SER A 103 8.36 -8.40 -2.47
C SER A 103 9.06 -9.75 -2.67
N ILE A 104 8.86 -10.38 -3.82
CA ILE A 104 9.54 -11.62 -4.20
C ILE A 104 11.02 -11.36 -4.54
N ALA A 105 11.31 -10.32 -5.33
CA ALA A 105 12.66 -10.02 -5.80
C ALA A 105 13.62 -9.67 -4.65
N VAL A 106 13.12 -9.00 -3.60
CA VAL A 106 13.94 -8.56 -2.48
C VAL A 106 14.26 -9.71 -1.51
N ASN A 107 13.38 -10.69 -1.33
CA ASN A 107 13.56 -11.71 -0.27
C ASN A 107 13.22 -13.14 -0.62
N GLY A 108 12.89 -13.41 -1.83
CA GLY A 108 12.32 -14.71 -2.15
C GLY A 108 10.90 -14.89 -1.59
N VAL A 109 10.36 -16.07 -1.79
CA VAL A 109 9.00 -16.40 -1.35
C VAL A 109 9.04 -16.70 0.15
N HIS A 110 8.45 -15.84 0.97
CA HIS A 110 8.03 -16.25 2.30
C HIS A 110 6.80 -17.16 2.14
N ILE A 111 7.05 -18.42 2.26
CA ILE A 111 6.01 -19.44 2.33
C ILE A 111 5.57 -19.54 3.79
#